data_7f5e1df8092d33fe26e297b1dad9435f
#
_entry.id   7f5e1df8092d33fe26e297b1dad9435f
#
_cell.length_a   1.000
_cell.length_b   1.000
_cell.length_c   1.000
_cell.angle_alpha   90.00
_cell.angle_beta   90.00
_cell.angle_gamma   90.00
#
_symmetry.space_group_name_H-M   'P 1'
#
loop_
_entity.id
_entity.type
_entity.pdbx_description
1 polymer ?
#
loop_
_entity_poly.entity_id
_entity_poly.type
_entity_poly.pdbx_seq_one_letter_code
_entity_poly.pdbx_strand_id
1 'polypeptide(L)'
;YRIYFDSEKYGEIQDYYNAYTWGEIMKTDEVVDYVMEALPEGITKEQVKASVSVGAMNDVKIMPLTITTQDPELSETIAEGYVYGLDRFGHSIEGLDGMDCWLLEDAQEVPRGTKAPNAALLGLILGAAAGFFVWLIWYCLDDSIYLEADFENRYEIPVLGILTEEGDASFRKELETVLSFRLKGREQVCVVDAARAAESLRKGRTADVEPAGRDRPQGSGRQERSGAGIWEQAVKNMELPLDCAELECAEYAWPFDGDEADHMRESGVLLLLPWGRGSGRMAGRLANRLEELQVPVLGAVIYGAKDSFLRSYYGYYRHFEKKGGRA
;
A
#
# COMPACT_ATOMS: atom_id res chain seq x y z
N TYR A 1 19.55 -16.30 -49.79
CA TYR A 1 20.63 -15.99 -50.74
C TYR A 1 21.67 -17.08 -50.72
N ARG A 2 22.14 -17.47 -51.88
CA ARG A 2 23.28 -18.34 -52.07
C ARG A 2 24.39 -17.57 -52.79
N ILE A 3 25.59 -17.63 -52.23
CA ILE A 3 26.72 -16.86 -52.69
C ILE A 3 27.70 -17.82 -53.40
N TYR A 4 28.04 -17.47 -54.62
CA TYR A 4 29.04 -18.17 -55.42
C TYR A 4 30.34 -17.40 -55.43
N PHE A 5 31.44 -18.09 -55.30
CA PHE A 5 32.79 -17.52 -55.38
C PHE A 5 33.58 -18.16 -56.50
N ASP A 6 34.34 -17.34 -57.23
CA ASP A 6 35.35 -17.84 -58.14
C ASP A 6 36.39 -18.67 -57.34
N SER A 7 36.61 -19.88 -57.76
CA SER A 7 37.52 -20.81 -57.09
C SER A 7 38.97 -20.33 -57.07
N GLU A 8 39.40 -19.57 -58.08
CA GLU A 8 40.77 -19.05 -58.16
C GLU A 8 41.01 -17.87 -57.21
N LYS A 9 40.01 -17.04 -56.96
CA LYS A 9 40.09 -15.84 -56.08
C LYS A 9 39.51 -16.06 -54.70
N TYR A 10 38.95 -17.21 -54.39
CA TYR A 10 38.29 -17.48 -53.13
C TYR A 10 39.18 -17.21 -51.91
N GLY A 11 40.46 -17.57 -51.98
CA GLY A 11 41.39 -17.35 -50.87
C GLY A 11 41.67 -15.84 -50.57
N GLU A 12 41.51 -14.99 -51.55
CA GLU A 12 41.75 -13.53 -51.42
C GLU A 12 40.55 -12.80 -50.84
N ILE A 13 39.33 -13.24 -51.13
CA ILE A 13 38.11 -12.53 -50.77
C ILE A 13 37.41 -13.09 -49.52
N GLN A 14 37.68 -14.36 -49.12
CA GLN A 14 37.00 -14.98 -47.99
C GLN A 14 37.20 -14.30 -46.65
N ASP A 15 38.33 -13.58 -46.48
CA ASP A 15 38.62 -12.80 -45.27
C ASP A 15 37.70 -11.61 -45.10
N TYR A 16 37.22 -11.07 -46.23
CA TYR A 16 36.32 -9.93 -46.23
C TYR A 16 34.86 -10.32 -46.32
N TYR A 17 34.53 -11.40 -47.02
CA TYR A 17 33.16 -11.84 -47.31
C TYR A 17 32.91 -13.24 -46.69
N ASN A 18 32.95 -13.30 -45.40
CA ASN A 18 32.69 -14.50 -44.62
C ASN A 18 31.36 -14.44 -43.86
N ALA A 19 31.01 -15.54 -43.20
CA ALA A 19 29.75 -15.66 -42.46
C ALA A 19 29.52 -14.56 -41.40
N TYR A 20 30.58 -13.97 -40.86
CA TYR A 20 30.51 -12.90 -39.83
C TYR A 20 30.35 -11.53 -40.43
N THR A 21 30.96 -11.27 -41.57
CA THR A 21 30.98 -9.93 -42.20
C THR A 21 29.73 -9.66 -43.01
N TRP A 22 29.11 -10.64 -43.62
CA TRP A 22 27.91 -10.46 -44.44
C TRP A 22 26.76 -9.76 -43.74
N GLY A 23 26.57 -10.05 -42.46
CA GLY A 23 25.52 -9.40 -41.67
C GLY A 23 25.65 -7.89 -41.59
N GLU A 24 26.88 -7.40 -41.56
CA GLU A 24 27.18 -5.97 -41.54
C GLU A 24 27.21 -5.40 -42.96
N ILE A 25 27.76 -6.13 -43.92
CA ILE A 25 27.82 -5.68 -45.31
C ILE A 25 26.43 -5.36 -45.88
N MET A 26 25.42 -6.20 -45.58
CA MET A 26 24.04 -6.00 -46.01
C MET A 26 23.42 -4.69 -45.55
N LYS A 27 23.99 -4.03 -44.53
CA LYS A 27 23.55 -2.76 -43.96
C LYS A 27 24.45 -1.57 -44.35
N THR A 28 25.52 -1.83 -45.09
CA THR A 28 26.39 -0.76 -45.52
C THR A 28 25.68 0.16 -46.54
N ASP A 29 26.14 1.39 -46.62
CA ASP A 29 25.61 2.34 -47.62
C ASP A 29 25.83 1.80 -49.05
N GLU A 30 26.94 1.09 -49.30
CA GLU A 30 27.28 0.53 -50.59
C GLU A 30 26.22 -0.45 -51.10
N VAL A 31 25.79 -1.40 -50.29
CA VAL A 31 24.72 -2.34 -50.65
C VAL A 31 23.36 -1.65 -50.70
N VAL A 32 23.08 -0.82 -49.68
CA VAL A 32 21.79 -0.12 -49.60
C VAL A 32 21.59 0.87 -50.75
N ASP A 33 22.63 1.48 -51.28
CA ASP A 33 22.53 2.36 -52.47
C ASP A 33 22.02 1.59 -53.67
N TYR A 34 22.52 0.39 -53.94
CA TYR A 34 21.98 -0.45 -54.99
C TYR A 34 20.53 -0.90 -54.72
N VAL A 35 20.21 -1.17 -53.48
CA VAL A 35 18.82 -1.53 -53.07
C VAL A 35 17.89 -0.34 -53.34
N MET A 36 18.31 0.86 -52.99
CA MET A 36 17.53 2.10 -53.21
C MET A 36 17.26 2.41 -54.69
N GLU A 37 18.11 1.96 -55.62
CA GLU A 37 17.86 2.12 -57.04
C GLU A 37 16.57 1.45 -57.53
N ALA A 38 16.17 0.37 -56.87
CA ALA A 38 14.97 -0.39 -57.22
C ALA A 38 13.73 0.00 -56.38
N LEU A 39 13.90 0.81 -55.35
CA LEU A 39 12.81 1.15 -54.43
C LEU A 39 12.05 2.42 -54.94
N PRO A 40 10.72 2.49 -54.69
CA PRO A 40 9.93 3.68 -55.02
C PRO A 40 10.34 4.87 -54.17
N GLU A 41 10.06 6.10 -54.68
CA GLU A 41 10.29 7.35 -53.98
C GLU A 41 9.50 7.36 -52.64
N GLY A 42 10.14 7.81 -51.57
CA GLY A 42 9.52 7.92 -50.22
C GLY A 42 10.08 6.95 -49.19
N ILE A 43 10.81 5.91 -49.57
CA ILE A 43 11.51 5.03 -48.67
C ILE A 43 12.91 5.60 -48.37
N THR A 44 13.28 5.63 -47.10
CA THR A 44 14.60 6.15 -46.69
C THR A 44 15.61 5.02 -46.44
N LYS A 45 16.90 5.32 -46.60
CA LYS A 45 17.98 4.36 -46.31
C LYS A 45 17.92 3.85 -44.87
N GLU A 46 17.57 4.73 -43.92
CA GLU A 46 17.43 4.40 -42.50
C GLU A 46 16.30 3.38 -42.28
N GLN A 47 15.18 3.52 -43.02
CA GLN A 47 14.08 2.56 -42.95
C GLN A 47 14.51 1.19 -43.47
N VAL A 48 15.22 1.18 -44.60
CA VAL A 48 15.74 -0.09 -45.19
C VAL A 48 16.71 -0.77 -44.23
N LYS A 49 17.69 -0.03 -43.70
CA LYS A 49 18.67 -0.57 -42.74
C LYS A 49 18.03 -1.07 -41.47
N ALA A 50 17.00 -0.37 -40.94
CA ALA A 50 16.29 -0.74 -39.73
C ALA A 50 15.38 -1.98 -39.94
N SER A 51 14.89 -2.20 -41.15
CA SER A 51 13.98 -3.30 -41.47
C SER A 51 14.70 -4.64 -41.65
N VAL A 52 16.00 -4.62 -42.01
CA VAL A 52 16.73 -5.83 -42.39
C VAL A 52 17.42 -6.49 -41.18
N SER A 53 17.24 -7.80 -41.07
CA SER A 53 17.96 -8.67 -40.15
C SER A 53 18.58 -9.82 -40.94
N VAL A 54 19.86 -10.05 -40.71
CA VAL A 54 20.63 -11.07 -41.42
C VAL A 54 20.94 -12.22 -40.50
N GLY A 55 20.55 -13.41 -40.90
CA GLY A 55 20.91 -14.65 -40.20
C GLY A 55 22.31 -15.12 -40.53
N ALA A 56 22.84 -15.99 -39.70
CA ALA A 56 24.17 -16.59 -39.97
C ALA A 56 24.17 -17.41 -41.27
N MET A 57 25.23 -17.25 -42.03
CA MET A 57 25.48 -18.09 -43.21
C MET A 57 25.74 -19.54 -42.78
N ASN A 58 25.10 -20.49 -43.40
CA ASN A 58 25.33 -21.92 -43.15
C ASN A 58 26.50 -22.47 -43.99
N ASP A 59 26.87 -23.74 -43.73
CA ASP A 59 27.99 -24.43 -44.40
C ASP A 59 27.82 -24.53 -45.92
N VAL A 60 26.59 -24.48 -46.42
CA VAL A 60 26.29 -24.48 -47.85
C VAL A 60 26.16 -23.08 -48.45
N LYS A 61 26.64 -22.10 -47.75
CA LYS A 61 26.66 -20.68 -48.13
C LYS A 61 25.29 -20.06 -48.41
N ILE A 62 24.27 -20.57 -47.72
CA ILE A 62 22.93 -19.97 -47.71
C ILE A 62 22.83 -19.04 -46.52
N MET A 63 22.40 -17.82 -46.78
CA MET A 63 22.21 -16.81 -45.75
C MET A 63 20.76 -16.33 -45.76
N PRO A 64 20.00 -16.54 -44.69
CA PRO A 64 18.65 -15.98 -44.60
C PRO A 64 18.67 -14.47 -44.32
N LEU A 65 17.90 -13.76 -45.09
CA LEU A 65 17.63 -12.34 -44.90
C LEU A 65 16.18 -12.17 -44.51
N THR A 66 15.93 -11.54 -43.39
CA THR A 66 14.58 -11.28 -42.90
C THR A 66 14.30 -9.79 -42.91
N ILE A 67 13.22 -9.39 -43.57
CA ILE A 67 12.77 -8.02 -43.61
C ILE A 67 11.53 -7.90 -42.74
N THR A 68 11.54 -6.93 -41.83
CA THR A 68 10.44 -6.70 -40.88
C THR A 68 10.06 -5.25 -40.91
N THR A 69 8.84 -4.92 -41.33
CA THR A 69 8.27 -3.59 -41.32
C THR A 69 6.93 -3.58 -40.60
N GLN A 70 6.25 -2.43 -40.60
CA GLN A 70 4.88 -2.33 -40.03
C GLN A 70 3.80 -2.66 -41.08
N ASP A 71 4.19 -2.72 -42.36
CA ASP A 71 3.31 -2.94 -43.49
C ASP A 71 3.86 -4.12 -44.32
N PRO A 72 3.04 -5.17 -44.59
CA PRO A 72 3.46 -6.28 -45.43
C PRO A 72 3.90 -5.89 -46.82
N GLU A 73 3.20 -4.95 -47.48
CA GLU A 73 3.52 -4.48 -48.83
C GLU A 73 4.90 -3.79 -48.86
N LEU A 74 5.22 -3.02 -47.81
CA LEU A 74 6.53 -2.41 -47.67
C LEU A 74 7.62 -3.47 -47.44
N SER A 75 7.34 -4.53 -46.74
CA SER A 75 8.28 -5.65 -46.53
C SER A 75 8.61 -6.35 -47.84
N GLU A 76 7.62 -6.61 -48.68
CA GLU A 76 7.79 -7.23 -50.00
C GLU A 76 8.58 -6.31 -50.92
N THR A 77 8.22 -5.03 -50.98
CA THR A 77 8.92 -4.03 -51.82
C THR A 77 10.41 -3.94 -51.46
N ILE A 78 10.73 -3.90 -50.15
CA ILE A 78 12.13 -3.88 -49.70
C ILE A 78 12.83 -5.20 -50.01
N ALA A 79 12.14 -6.33 -49.91
CA ALA A 79 12.70 -7.64 -50.26
C ALA A 79 13.08 -7.71 -51.75
N GLU A 80 12.21 -7.28 -52.62
CA GLU A 80 12.49 -7.17 -54.07
C GLU A 80 13.66 -6.20 -54.35
N GLY A 81 13.73 -5.08 -53.63
CA GLY A 81 14.86 -4.17 -53.69
C GLY A 81 16.18 -4.83 -53.29
N TYR A 82 16.17 -5.69 -52.26
CA TYR A 82 17.36 -6.45 -51.87
C TYR A 82 17.75 -7.48 -52.91
N VAL A 83 16.79 -8.15 -53.54
CA VAL A 83 17.09 -9.09 -54.66
C VAL A 83 17.84 -8.37 -55.78
N TYR A 84 17.32 -7.23 -56.20
CA TYR A 84 17.96 -6.39 -57.25
C TYR A 84 19.31 -5.87 -56.79
N GLY A 85 19.38 -5.24 -55.59
CA GLY A 85 20.59 -4.61 -55.12
C GLY A 85 21.73 -5.58 -54.86
N LEU A 86 21.44 -6.79 -54.37
CA LEU A 86 22.45 -7.81 -54.15
C LEU A 86 22.99 -8.41 -55.43
N ASP A 87 22.15 -8.56 -56.45
CA ASP A 87 22.62 -9.01 -57.77
C ASP A 87 23.62 -7.97 -58.34
N ARG A 88 23.27 -6.69 -58.32
CA ARG A 88 24.15 -5.59 -58.74
C ARG A 88 25.44 -5.51 -57.94
N PHE A 89 25.32 -5.60 -56.61
CA PHE A 89 26.47 -5.60 -55.72
C PHE A 89 27.40 -6.78 -55.96
N GLY A 90 26.85 -7.98 -56.13
CA GLY A 90 27.65 -9.19 -56.44
C GLY A 90 28.47 -9.03 -57.71
N HIS A 91 27.87 -8.45 -58.75
CA HIS A 91 28.59 -8.21 -60.02
C HIS A 91 29.61 -7.04 -59.93
N SER A 92 29.53 -6.19 -58.91
CA SER A 92 30.51 -5.10 -58.74
C SER A 92 31.81 -5.57 -58.06
N ILE A 93 31.80 -6.73 -57.44
CA ILE A 93 32.94 -7.29 -56.68
C ILE A 93 33.70 -8.32 -57.54
N GLU A 94 34.96 -8.03 -57.76
CA GLU A 94 35.83 -8.94 -58.48
C GLU A 94 36.10 -10.21 -57.64
N GLY A 95 35.72 -11.41 -58.18
CA GLY A 95 35.82 -12.69 -57.50
C GLY A 95 34.54 -13.26 -56.87
N LEU A 96 33.44 -12.47 -56.93
CA LEU A 96 32.11 -13.03 -56.72
C LEU A 96 31.48 -13.41 -58.06
N ASP A 97 31.08 -14.68 -58.21
CA ASP A 97 30.42 -15.17 -59.44
C ASP A 97 28.94 -14.83 -59.54
N GLY A 98 28.43 -14.17 -58.54
CA GLY A 98 27.03 -13.74 -58.44
C GLY A 98 26.36 -14.21 -57.15
N MET A 99 25.13 -13.80 -56.96
CA MET A 99 24.27 -14.17 -55.83
C MET A 99 22.94 -14.64 -56.36
N ASP A 100 22.58 -15.86 -56.05
CA ASP A 100 21.22 -16.39 -56.27
C ASP A 100 20.34 -15.92 -55.12
N CYS A 101 19.28 -15.24 -55.46
CA CYS A 101 18.27 -14.81 -54.48
C CYS A 101 16.95 -15.51 -54.76
N TRP A 102 16.35 -16.06 -53.74
CA TRP A 102 15.02 -16.62 -53.86
C TRP A 102 14.20 -16.32 -52.61
N LEU A 103 12.88 -16.20 -52.77
CA LEU A 103 11.96 -16.01 -51.69
C LEU A 103 11.78 -17.34 -50.96
N LEU A 104 11.94 -17.36 -49.63
CA LEU A 104 11.70 -18.52 -48.77
C LEU A 104 10.25 -18.57 -48.32
N GLU A 105 9.72 -17.43 -47.93
CA GLU A 105 8.37 -17.27 -47.44
C GLU A 105 7.83 -15.91 -47.86
N ASP A 106 6.53 -15.85 -48.19
CA ASP A 106 5.84 -14.60 -48.48
C ASP A 106 5.71 -13.75 -47.18
N ALA A 107 5.50 -12.44 -47.32
CA ALA A 107 5.30 -11.58 -46.18
C ALA A 107 4.09 -12.01 -45.38
N GLN A 108 4.27 -12.25 -44.10
CA GLN A 108 3.23 -12.68 -43.19
C GLN A 108 3.08 -11.67 -42.05
N GLU A 109 1.82 -11.35 -41.73
CA GLU A 109 1.53 -10.58 -40.50
C GLU A 109 1.83 -11.43 -39.27
N VAL A 110 2.88 -11.10 -38.56
CA VAL A 110 3.17 -11.69 -37.28
C VAL A 110 2.45 -10.88 -36.20
N PRO A 111 1.38 -11.42 -35.59
CA PRO A 111 0.70 -10.69 -34.53
C PRO A 111 1.68 -10.45 -33.38
N ARG A 112 1.97 -9.18 -33.10
CA ARG A 112 2.72 -8.81 -31.92
C ARG A 112 1.91 -9.27 -30.72
N GLY A 113 2.36 -10.31 -30.05
CA GLY A 113 1.80 -10.73 -28.78
C GLY A 113 1.72 -9.50 -27.85
N THR A 114 0.51 -9.08 -27.53
CA THR A 114 0.32 -7.94 -26.62
C THR A 114 0.93 -8.29 -25.28
N LYS A 115 1.93 -7.52 -24.85
CA LYS A 115 2.49 -7.63 -23.48
C LYS A 115 1.50 -7.09 -22.43
N ALA A 116 0.29 -6.69 -22.89
CA ALA A 116 -0.76 -6.15 -22.05
C ALA A 116 -1.13 -7.02 -20.84
N PRO A 117 -1.35 -8.35 -20.96
CA PRO A 117 -1.69 -9.18 -19.81
C PRO A 117 -0.56 -9.22 -18.76
N ASN A 118 0.69 -9.27 -19.18
CA ASN A 118 1.84 -9.26 -18.27
C ASN A 118 1.99 -7.89 -17.59
N ALA A 119 1.78 -6.79 -18.32
CA ALA A 119 1.79 -5.44 -17.77
C ALA A 119 0.62 -5.24 -16.78
N ALA A 120 -0.56 -5.76 -17.09
CA ALA A 120 -1.72 -5.72 -16.20
C ALA A 120 -1.48 -6.51 -14.90
N LEU A 121 -0.89 -7.70 -15.00
CA LEU A 121 -0.53 -8.52 -13.85
C LEU A 121 0.50 -7.81 -12.96
N LEU A 122 1.54 -7.24 -13.56
CA LEU A 122 2.55 -6.47 -12.83
C LEU A 122 1.93 -5.24 -12.14
N GLY A 123 1.06 -4.52 -12.83
CA GLY A 123 0.33 -3.37 -12.29
C GLY A 123 -0.56 -3.76 -11.10
N LEU A 124 -1.24 -4.92 -11.18
CA LEU A 124 -2.06 -5.45 -10.09
C LEU A 124 -1.21 -5.77 -8.85
N ILE A 125 -0.08 -6.44 -9.03
CA ILE A 125 0.82 -6.79 -7.92
C ILE A 125 1.38 -5.53 -7.25
N LEU A 126 1.87 -4.56 -8.04
CA LEU A 126 2.40 -3.31 -7.51
C LEU A 126 1.31 -2.47 -6.84
N GLY A 127 0.11 -2.43 -7.42
CA GLY A 127 -1.05 -1.73 -6.84
C GLY A 127 -1.48 -2.35 -5.51
N ALA A 128 -1.55 -3.68 -5.43
CA ALA A 128 -1.86 -4.38 -4.20
C ALA A 128 -0.79 -4.14 -3.11
N ALA A 129 0.47 -4.19 -3.47
CA ALA A 129 1.57 -3.88 -2.54
C ALA A 129 1.50 -2.44 -2.03
N ALA A 130 1.31 -1.46 -2.91
CA ALA A 130 1.15 -0.06 -2.52
C ALA A 130 -0.07 0.15 -1.61
N GLY A 131 -1.21 -0.45 -1.92
CA GLY A 131 -2.42 -0.42 -1.09
C GLY A 131 -2.18 -1.01 0.29
N PHE A 132 -1.47 -2.14 0.38
CA PHE A 132 -1.08 -2.76 1.64
C PHE A 132 -0.18 -1.84 2.49
N PHE A 133 0.80 -1.17 1.87
CA PHE A 133 1.67 -0.22 2.59
C PHE A 133 0.89 0.99 3.11
N VAL A 134 -0.03 1.54 2.32
CA VAL A 134 -0.90 2.64 2.78
C VAL A 134 -1.75 2.18 3.96
N TRP A 135 -2.36 1.00 3.88
CA TRP A 135 -3.15 0.43 4.97
C TRP A 135 -2.29 0.18 6.22
N LEU A 136 -1.07 -0.34 6.06
CA LEU A 136 -0.13 -0.56 7.16
C LEU A 136 0.25 0.75 7.86
N ILE A 137 0.53 1.81 7.10
CA ILE A 137 0.81 3.15 7.65
C ILE A 137 -0.38 3.65 8.46
N TRP A 138 -1.61 3.53 7.92
CA TRP A 138 -2.82 3.90 8.64
C TRP A 138 -2.97 3.11 9.94
N TYR A 139 -2.74 1.82 9.90
CA TYR A 139 -2.79 0.96 11.08
C TYR A 139 -1.73 1.35 12.12
N CYS A 140 -0.51 1.66 11.72
CA CYS A 140 0.54 2.12 12.63
C CYS A 140 0.30 3.52 13.23
N LEU A 141 -0.47 4.36 12.52
CA LEU A 141 -0.83 5.71 12.99
C LEU A 141 -2.11 5.71 13.86
N ASP A 142 -2.87 4.63 13.84
CA ASP A 142 -4.06 4.48 14.67
C ASP A 142 -3.65 4.34 16.14
N ASP A 143 -4.07 5.29 16.95
CA ASP A 143 -3.86 5.32 18.39
C ASP A 143 -5.12 4.98 19.19
N SER A 144 -6.12 4.42 18.52
CA SER A 144 -7.38 4.03 19.14
C SER A 144 -7.18 2.89 20.15
N ILE A 145 -8.00 2.89 21.19
CA ILE A 145 -8.01 1.89 22.25
C ILE A 145 -9.23 1.01 22.02
N TYR A 146 -8.99 -0.27 21.74
CA TYR A 146 -10.04 -1.26 21.53
C TYR A 146 -10.10 -2.31 22.64
N LEU A 147 -8.95 -2.64 23.22
CA LEU A 147 -8.80 -3.65 24.24
C LEU A 147 -8.03 -3.10 25.45
N GLU A 148 -8.15 -3.77 26.57
CA GLU A 148 -7.44 -3.44 27.80
C GLU A 148 -5.93 -3.39 27.59
N ALA A 149 -5.40 -4.42 26.92
CA ALA A 149 -3.98 -4.54 26.59
C ALA A 149 -3.43 -3.37 25.73
N ASP A 150 -4.28 -2.72 24.92
CA ASP A 150 -3.85 -1.58 24.09
C ASP A 150 -3.43 -0.38 24.96
N PHE A 151 -4.02 -0.22 26.12
CA PHE A 151 -3.73 0.85 27.05
C PHE A 151 -2.71 0.43 28.12
N GLU A 152 -2.89 -0.71 28.74
CA GLU A 152 -2.01 -1.23 29.79
C GLU A 152 -0.57 -1.37 29.31
N ASN A 153 -0.36 -1.97 28.12
CA ASN A 153 0.99 -2.15 27.57
C ASN A 153 1.69 -0.84 27.16
N ARG A 154 0.92 0.24 26.94
CA ARG A 154 1.49 1.54 26.54
C ARG A 154 1.82 2.45 27.71
N TYR A 155 1.00 2.40 28.77
CA TYR A 155 1.05 3.41 29.84
C TYR A 155 1.21 2.82 31.24
N GLU A 156 1.28 1.50 31.35
CA GLU A 156 1.44 0.77 32.61
C GLU A 156 0.35 1.08 33.66
N ILE A 157 -0.80 1.58 33.20
CA ILE A 157 -1.96 1.87 34.02
C ILE A 157 -2.98 0.73 33.85
N PRO A 158 -3.42 0.08 34.91
CA PRO A 158 -4.37 -1.02 34.81
C PRO A 158 -5.73 -0.56 34.30
N VAL A 159 -6.30 -1.30 33.37
CA VAL A 159 -7.69 -1.12 32.94
C VAL A 159 -8.59 -1.94 33.87
N LEU A 160 -9.50 -1.26 34.55
CA LEU A 160 -10.36 -1.89 35.55
C LEU A 160 -11.53 -2.66 34.92
N GLY A 161 -11.85 -2.34 33.68
CA GLY A 161 -12.86 -3.04 32.89
C GLY A 161 -13.43 -2.22 31.75
N ILE A 162 -14.40 -2.79 31.06
CA ILE A 162 -15.02 -2.23 29.85
C ILE A 162 -16.52 -2.03 30.06
N LEU A 163 -17.01 -0.82 29.78
CA LEU A 163 -18.42 -0.49 29.69
C LEU A 163 -18.88 -0.57 28.24
N THR A 164 -19.82 -1.45 27.97
CA THR A 164 -20.36 -1.65 26.63
C THR A 164 -21.54 -0.72 26.35
N GLU A 165 -21.81 -0.43 25.06
CA GLU A 165 -22.93 0.44 24.64
C GLU A 165 -24.30 -0.17 25.04
N GLU A 166 -24.45 -1.49 24.94
CA GLU A 166 -25.69 -2.21 25.23
C GLU A 166 -25.80 -2.61 26.71
N GLY A 167 -24.69 -2.48 27.47
CA GLY A 167 -24.66 -2.78 28.91
C GLY A 167 -24.63 -4.27 29.22
N ASP A 168 -23.76 -5.04 28.55
CA ASP A 168 -23.59 -6.47 28.80
C ASP A 168 -23.33 -6.76 30.29
N ALA A 169 -24.14 -7.65 30.84
CA ALA A 169 -24.11 -7.95 32.28
C ALA A 169 -22.80 -8.60 32.74
N SER A 170 -22.11 -9.33 31.83
CA SER A 170 -20.87 -10.02 32.17
C SER A 170 -19.73 -9.02 32.38
N PHE A 171 -19.53 -8.08 31.44
CA PHE A 171 -18.51 -7.05 31.55
C PHE A 171 -18.81 -6.07 32.70
N ARG A 172 -20.09 -5.75 32.93
CA ARG A 172 -20.49 -4.92 34.05
C ARG A 172 -20.14 -5.57 35.41
N LYS A 173 -20.48 -6.86 35.59
CA LYS A 173 -20.18 -7.59 36.80
C LYS A 173 -18.68 -7.72 37.07
N GLU A 174 -17.90 -7.90 36.01
CA GLU A 174 -16.43 -7.91 36.10
C GLU A 174 -15.91 -6.56 36.63
N LEU A 175 -16.34 -5.47 35.98
CA LEU A 175 -15.99 -4.12 36.40
C LEU A 175 -16.43 -3.80 37.83
N GLU A 176 -17.67 -4.18 38.25
CA GLU A 176 -18.16 -4.04 39.61
C GLU A 176 -17.23 -4.74 40.62
N THR A 177 -16.82 -5.96 40.30
CA THR A 177 -15.92 -6.74 41.15
C THR A 177 -14.59 -6.03 41.32
N VAL A 178 -13.97 -5.56 40.22
CA VAL A 178 -12.67 -4.89 40.27
C VAL A 178 -12.77 -3.54 41.00
N LEU A 179 -13.82 -2.76 40.73
CA LEU A 179 -14.06 -1.47 41.38
C LEU A 179 -14.26 -1.65 42.89
N SER A 180 -15.01 -2.65 43.31
CA SER A 180 -15.23 -2.91 44.75
C SER A 180 -13.94 -3.13 45.55
N PHE A 181 -12.92 -3.72 44.91
CA PHE A 181 -11.59 -3.87 45.52
C PHE A 181 -10.74 -2.60 45.45
N ARG A 182 -10.76 -1.89 44.30
CA ARG A 182 -9.90 -0.73 44.08
C ARG A 182 -10.36 0.53 44.80
N LEU A 183 -11.68 0.69 44.95
CA LEU A 183 -12.28 1.87 45.59
C LEU A 183 -12.61 1.66 47.07
N LYS A 184 -12.30 0.48 47.61
CA LYS A 184 -12.58 0.16 49.01
C LYS A 184 -11.95 1.17 49.98
N GLY A 185 -12.79 1.76 50.84
CA GLY A 185 -12.35 2.73 51.84
C GLY A 185 -12.09 4.13 51.31
N ARG A 186 -12.54 4.45 50.08
CA ARG A 186 -12.51 5.82 49.55
C ARG A 186 -13.90 6.43 49.59
N GLU A 187 -13.96 7.68 50.01
CA GLU A 187 -15.20 8.47 50.07
C GLU A 187 -15.46 9.18 48.74
N GLN A 188 -14.38 9.56 48.04
CA GLN A 188 -14.46 10.30 46.79
C GLN A 188 -13.49 9.72 45.75
N VAL A 189 -13.86 9.86 44.46
CA VAL A 189 -12.99 9.57 43.33
C VAL A 189 -13.17 10.63 42.26
N CYS A 190 -12.08 11.08 41.68
CA CYS A 190 -12.10 12.01 40.56
C CYS A 190 -12.15 11.24 39.24
N VAL A 191 -12.92 11.73 38.29
CA VAL A 191 -13.09 11.11 36.98
C VAL A 191 -12.65 12.08 35.90
N VAL A 192 -11.76 11.62 35.00
CA VAL A 192 -11.23 12.39 33.89
C VAL A 192 -11.48 11.69 32.57
N ASP A 193 -12.25 12.33 31.68
CA ASP A 193 -12.57 11.78 30.36
C ASP A 193 -11.54 12.24 29.32
N ALA A 194 -10.82 11.28 28.76
CA ALA A 194 -9.81 11.52 27.72
C ALA A 194 -10.41 12.09 26.41
N ALA A 195 -11.65 11.72 26.06
CA ALA A 195 -12.32 12.28 24.89
C ALA A 195 -12.62 13.76 25.06
N ARG A 196 -13.11 14.13 26.25
CA ARG A 196 -13.44 15.52 26.57
C ARG A 196 -12.19 16.42 26.64
N ALA A 197 -11.12 15.87 27.18
CA ALA A 197 -9.82 16.54 27.19
C ALA A 197 -9.27 16.75 25.77
N ALA A 198 -9.42 15.77 24.88
CA ALA A 198 -9.06 15.91 23.47
C ALA A 198 -9.90 16.96 22.74
N GLU A 199 -11.19 17.03 23.04
CA GLU A 199 -12.12 18.01 22.46
C GLU A 199 -11.82 19.44 22.92
N SER A 200 -11.49 19.63 24.18
CA SER A 200 -11.12 20.97 24.75
C SER A 200 -9.89 21.53 24.03
N LEU A 201 -8.87 20.73 23.81
CA LEU A 201 -7.67 21.14 23.04
C LEU A 201 -7.98 21.47 21.59
N ARG A 202 -8.93 20.75 21.00
CA ARG A 202 -9.34 20.98 19.61
C ARG A 202 -10.13 22.27 19.46
N LYS A 203 -11.01 22.56 20.41
CA LYS A 203 -11.77 23.83 20.44
C LYS A 203 -10.87 25.05 20.70
N GLY A 204 -9.92 24.98 21.63
CA GLY A 204 -8.93 26.04 21.86
C GLY A 204 -8.09 26.37 20.61
N ARG A 205 -7.80 25.37 19.79
CA ARG A 205 -7.04 25.55 18.53
C ARG A 205 -7.84 26.17 17.40
N THR A 206 -9.17 26.04 17.41
CA THR A 206 -10.07 26.65 16.41
C THR A 206 -10.43 28.08 16.75
N ALA A 207 -10.37 28.50 18.03
CA ALA A 207 -10.62 29.86 18.44
C ALA A 207 -9.55 30.86 17.95
N ASP A 208 -8.31 30.37 17.72
CA ASP A 208 -7.20 31.20 17.21
C ASP A 208 -7.14 31.32 15.68
N VAL A 209 -8.02 30.63 14.93
CA VAL A 209 -7.93 30.49 13.45
C VAL A 209 -9.22 30.86 12.72
N GLU A 210 -10.28 31.37 13.35
CA GLU A 210 -11.49 31.76 12.61
C GLU A 210 -11.42 33.16 12.03
N PRO A 211 -11.37 33.35 10.69
CA PRO A 211 -11.92 34.52 10.03
C PRO A 211 -13.43 34.38 9.99
N ALA A 212 -14.09 35.42 10.49
CA ALA A 212 -15.55 35.57 10.55
C ALA A 212 -16.25 35.15 9.21
N GLY A 213 -17.22 34.28 9.29
CA GLY A 213 -18.27 34.15 8.31
C GLY A 213 -18.19 32.87 7.41
N ARG A 214 -18.72 31.79 7.94
CA ARG A 214 -19.44 30.78 7.15
C ARG A 214 -20.41 30.01 8.04
N ASP A 215 -21.70 30.20 7.78
CA ASP A 215 -22.79 29.40 8.32
C ASP A 215 -22.53 27.94 8.00
N ARG A 216 -22.31 27.11 9.02
CA ARG A 216 -22.31 25.67 8.89
C ARG A 216 -23.73 25.16 9.05
N PRO A 217 -24.23 24.28 8.14
CA PRO A 217 -25.51 23.62 8.35
C PRO A 217 -25.44 22.77 9.63
N GLN A 218 -26.39 22.97 10.51
CA GLN A 218 -26.67 22.14 11.68
C GLN A 218 -27.00 20.72 11.19
N GLY A 219 -25.97 19.86 11.12
CA GLY A 219 -26.15 18.43 10.95
C GLY A 219 -26.66 17.83 12.26
N SER A 220 -27.74 17.10 12.18
CA SER A 220 -28.49 16.36 13.18
C SER A 220 -27.63 15.92 14.39
N GLY A 221 -27.85 16.59 15.52
CA GLY A 221 -27.15 16.30 16.77
C GLY A 221 -27.59 14.95 17.33
N ARG A 222 -26.78 13.94 17.10
CA ARG A 222 -26.66 12.84 18.05
C ARG A 222 -25.88 13.45 19.21
N GLN A 223 -26.57 13.82 20.28
CA GLN A 223 -25.96 14.28 21.53
C GLN A 223 -25.07 13.16 22.04
N GLU A 224 -23.76 13.24 21.71
CA GLU A 224 -22.76 12.31 22.21
C GLU A 224 -22.75 12.49 23.73
N ARG A 225 -23.24 11.47 24.43
CA ARG A 225 -23.19 11.45 25.89
C ARG A 225 -21.73 11.55 26.30
N SER A 226 -21.41 12.49 27.18
CA SER A 226 -20.08 12.61 27.82
C SER A 226 -19.74 11.26 28.47
N GLY A 227 -18.46 10.87 28.43
CA GLY A 227 -17.98 9.67 29.10
C GLY A 227 -18.33 9.69 30.59
N ALA A 228 -18.25 10.84 31.22
CA ALA A 228 -18.67 11.01 32.61
C ALA A 228 -20.18 10.77 32.81
N GLY A 229 -21.03 11.21 31.90
CA GLY A 229 -22.45 10.92 31.96
C GLY A 229 -22.77 9.43 31.76
N ILE A 230 -22.01 8.74 30.93
CA ILE A 230 -22.09 7.28 30.75
C ILE A 230 -21.63 6.57 32.03
N TRP A 231 -20.52 7.04 32.60
CA TRP A 231 -19.97 6.55 33.86
C TRP A 231 -20.97 6.71 35.03
N GLU A 232 -21.49 7.92 35.20
CA GLU A 232 -22.48 8.21 36.27
C GLU A 232 -23.72 7.34 36.16
N GLN A 233 -24.22 7.12 34.94
CA GLN A 233 -25.33 6.21 34.68
C GLN A 233 -24.95 4.76 34.94
N ALA A 234 -23.73 4.34 34.57
CA ALA A 234 -23.24 3.00 34.84
C ALA A 234 -23.09 2.72 36.34
N VAL A 235 -22.48 3.64 37.09
CA VAL A 235 -22.30 3.55 38.53
C VAL A 235 -23.65 3.47 39.26
N LYS A 236 -24.65 4.27 38.85
CA LYS A 236 -26.01 4.20 39.43
C LYS A 236 -26.70 2.84 39.18
N ASN A 237 -26.32 2.15 38.10
CA ASN A 237 -26.90 0.84 37.73
C ASN A 237 -26.04 -0.34 38.23
N MET A 238 -24.92 -0.09 38.91
CA MET A 238 -24.06 -1.11 39.51
C MET A 238 -24.48 -1.40 40.93
N GLU A 239 -24.47 -2.66 41.31
CA GLU A 239 -24.64 -3.11 42.69
C GLU A 239 -23.29 -3.03 43.43
N LEU A 240 -22.77 -1.80 43.60
CA LEU A 240 -21.55 -1.61 44.37
C LEU A 240 -21.81 -1.90 45.86
N PRO A 241 -20.84 -2.48 46.59
CA PRO A 241 -20.96 -2.68 48.04
C PRO A 241 -21.27 -1.35 48.75
N LEU A 242 -21.97 -1.45 49.88
CA LEU A 242 -22.38 -0.29 50.71
C LEU A 242 -21.24 0.71 51.00
N ASP A 243 -20.02 0.18 51.16
CA ASP A 243 -18.81 1.00 51.39
C ASP A 243 -18.37 1.84 50.15
N CYS A 244 -18.93 1.55 48.97
CA CYS A 244 -18.66 2.28 47.72
C CYS A 244 -19.93 2.97 47.17
N ALA A 245 -21.09 2.78 47.78
CA ALA A 245 -22.38 3.32 47.32
C ALA A 245 -22.52 4.84 47.51
N GLU A 246 -21.72 5.41 48.42
CA GLU A 246 -21.68 6.85 48.70
C GLU A 246 -20.52 7.57 47.96
N LEU A 247 -19.94 6.92 46.96
CA LEU A 247 -18.79 7.46 46.27
C LEU A 247 -19.17 8.72 45.46
N GLU A 248 -18.70 9.84 45.91
CA GLU A 248 -18.83 11.09 45.15
C GLU A 248 -17.86 11.09 43.94
N CYS A 249 -18.44 11.18 42.74
CA CYS A 249 -17.66 11.30 41.52
C CYS A 249 -17.54 12.76 41.11
N ALA A 250 -16.37 13.35 41.26
CA ALA A 250 -16.07 14.68 40.74
C ALA A 250 -15.49 14.58 39.34
N GLU A 251 -16.14 15.24 38.38
CA GLU A 251 -15.65 15.26 36.97
C GLU A 251 -14.76 16.52 36.79
N TYR A 252 -13.53 16.27 36.33
CA TYR A 252 -12.58 17.32 35.96
C TYR A 252 -12.29 17.31 34.47
N ALA A 253 -12.18 18.52 33.93
CA ALA A 253 -11.85 18.72 32.52
C ALA A 253 -10.44 19.29 32.37
N TRP A 254 -9.68 18.78 31.46
CA TRP A 254 -8.37 19.32 31.11
C TRP A 254 -8.48 20.71 30.43
N PRO A 255 -7.63 21.71 30.74
CA PRO A 255 -6.52 21.68 31.70
C PRO A 255 -6.99 21.86 33.16
N PHE A 256 -6.27 21.25 34.10
CA PHE A 256 -6.56 21.33 35.53
C PHE A 256 -5.94 22.57 36.13
N ASP A 257 -6.60 23.16 37.15
CA ASP A 257 -6.01 24.18 38.00
C ASP A 257 -5.33 23.57 39.25
N GLY A 258 -4.76 24.43 40.10
CA GLY A 258 -4.01 23.98 41.28
C GLY A 258 -4.91 23.32 42.33
N ASP A 259 -6.07 23.87 42.54
CA ASP A 259 -7.03 23.39 43.57
C ASP A 259 -7.62 22.02 43.12
N GLU A 260 -7.93 21.89 41.82
CA GLU A 260 -8.37 20.65 41.21
C GLU A 260 -7.30 19.54 41.33
N ALA A 261 -6.02 19.88 41.08
CA ALA A 261 -4.91 18.96 41.20
C ALA A 261 -4.70 18.47 42.64
N ASP A 262 -4.85 19.37 43.61
CA ASP A 262 -4.75 19.01 45.04
C ASP A 262 -5.90 18.08 45.45
N HIS A 263 -7.12 18.38 45.03
CA HIS A 263 -8.26 17.51 45.30
C HIS A 263 -8.11 16.08 44.63
N MET A 264 -7.65 16.07 43.39
CA MET A 264 -7.37 14.78 42.68
C MET A 264 -6.24 13.98 43.34
N ARG A 265 -5.27 14.67 44.01
CA ARG A 265 -4.18 13.98 44.73
C ARG A 265 -4.68 13.25 45.95
N GLU A 266 -5.68 13.80 46.67
CA GLU A 266 -6.27 13.17 47.82
C GLU A 266 -7.24 12.04 47.47
N SER A 267 -8.09 12.28 46.46
CA SER A 267 -9.16 11.38 46.07
C SER A 267 -8.69 10.26 45.13
N GLY A 268 -7.70 10.53 44.29
CA GLY A 268 -7.28 9.64 43.20
C GLY A 268 -8.15 9.77 41.95
N VAL A 269 -7.62 9.38 40.80
CA VAL A 269 -8.24 9.56 39.49
C VAL A 269 -8.54 8.27 38.77
N LEU A 270 -9.74 8.18 38.21
CA LEU A 270 -10.13 7.20 37.21
C LEU A 270 -10.11 7.86 35.82
N LEU A 271 -9.39 7.26 34.88
CA LEU A 271 -9.37 7.68 33.49
C LEU A 271 -10.50 7.01 32.69
N LEU A 272 -11.33 7.79 32.03
CA LEU A 272 -12.33 7.28 31.10
C LEU A 272 -11.78 7.32 29.67
N LEU A 273 -11.78 6.20 28.99
CA LEU A 273 -11.21 6.00 27.67
C LEU A 273 -12.33 5.64 26.68
N PRO A 274 -12.57 6.45 25.64
CA PRO A 274 -13.57 6.12 24.65
C PRO A 274 -13.07 5.00 23.74
N TRP A 275 -13.89 3.99 23.54
CA TRP A 275 -13.61 2.83 22.71
C TRP A 275 -13.51 3.22 21.22
N GLY A 276 -12.46 2.74 20.51
CA GLY A 276 -12.32 2.88 19.07
C GLY A 276 -12.25 4.32 18.55
N ARG A 277 -11.91 5.27 19.41
CA ARG A 277 -11.69 6.68 19.04
C ARG A 277 -10.23 7.01 19.28
N GLY A 278 -9.60 7.69 18.34
CA GLY A 278 -8.18 8.10 18.39
C GLY A 278 -7.87 9.03 19.56
N SER A 279 -7.96 8.52 20.78
CA SER A 279 -7.73 9.25 22.04
C SER A 279 -6.54 8.70 22.86
N GLY A 280 -5.86 7.69 22.35
CA GLY A 280 -4.74 7.05 23.05
C GLY A 280 -3.63 8.04 23.39
N ARG A 281 -3.24 8.88 22.43
CA ARG A 281 -2.23 9.94 22.68
C ARG A 281 -2.67 10.94 23.73
N MET A 282 -3.96 11.29 23.76
CA MET A 282 -4.48 12.19 24.78
C MET A 282 -4.53 11.52 26.14
N ALA A 283 -4.96 10.29 26.18
CA ALA A 283 -4.96 9.49 27.41
C ALA A 283 -3.54 9.37 28.01
N GLY A 284 -2.54 9.08 27.15
CA GLY A 284 -1.14 9.05 27.57
C GLY A 284 -0.64 10.41 28.06
N ARG A 285 -1.01 11.49 27.40
CA ARG A 285 -0.66 12.85 27.86
C ARG A 285 -1.29 13.18 29.22
N LEU A 286 -2.53 12.77 29.43
CA LEU A 286 -3.19 12.92 30.72
C LEU A 286 -2.50 12.09 31.80
N ALA A 287 -2.20 10.83 31.52
CA ALA A 287 -1.50 9.92 32.43
C ALA A 287 -0.14 10.51 32.87
N ASN A 288 0.69 10.94 31.94
CA ASN A 288 1.99 11.58 32.21
C ASN A 288 1.82 12.86 33.05
N ARG A 289 0.79 13.65 32.77
CA ARG A 289 0.57 14.91 33.50
C ARG A 289 0.07 14.65 34.92
N LEU A 290 -0.77 13.65 35.12
CA LEU A 290 -1.19 13.24 36.46
C LEU A 290 -0.01 12.70 37.26
N GLU A 291 0.89 11.96 36.65
CA GLU A 291 2.13 11.50 37.25
C GLU A 291 3.04 12.68 37.66
N GLU A 292 3.27 13.67 36.77
CA GLU A 292 4.02 14.88 37.06
C GLU A 292 3.43 15.68 38.24
N LEU A 293 2.08 15.70 38.35
CA LEU A 293 1.37 16.33 39.47
C LEU A 293 1.30 15.45 40.72
N GLN A 294 1.90 14.25 40.69
CA GLN A 294 1.84 13.25 41.78
C GLN A 294 0.41 12.87 42.19
N VAL A 295 -0.49 12.86 41.20
CA VAL A 295 -1.87 12.44 41.37
C VAL A 295 -1.95 10.91 41.18
N PRO A 296 -2.48 10.14 42.14
CA PRO A 296 -2.57 8.69 42.00
C PRO A 296 -3.64 8.31 40.99
N VAL A 297 -3.24 7.66 39.89
CA VAL A 297 -4.17 7.08 38.93
C VAL A 297 -4.57 5.69 39.41
N LEU A 298 -5.86 5.54 39.76
CA LEU A 298 -6.40 4.30 40.31
C LEU A 298 -6.57 3.21 39.24
N GLY A 299 -6.75 3.64 37.99
CA GLY A 299 -6.90 2.82 36.82
C GLY A 299 -7.67 3.52 35.72
N ALA A 300 -7.95 2.82 34.65
CA ALA A 300 -8.72 3.30 33.53
C ALA A 300 -9.97 2.44 33.29
N VAL A 301 -11.01 3.03 32.71
CA VAL A 301 -12.22 2.32 32.29
C VAL A 301 -12.50 2.66 30.84
N ILE A 302 -12.61 1.64 30.00
CA ILE A 302 -12.97 1.81 28.57
C ILE A 302 -14.49 1.87 28.48
N TYR A 303 -15.06 2.87 27.79
CA TYR A 303 -16.50 3.02 27.65
C TYR A 303 -16.94 3.10 26.20
N GLY A 304 -18.21 2.73 25.94
CA GLY A 304 -18.81 2.77 24.60
C GLY A 304 -18.34 1.64 23.68
N ALA A 305 -17.88 0.54 24.25
CA ALA A 305 -17.44 -0.61 23.47
C ALA A 305 -18.64 -1.37 22.86
N LYS A 306 -18.46 -1.90 21.66
CA LYS A 306 -19.49 -2.70 20.99
C LYS A 306 -19.49 -4.13 21.53
N ASP A 307 -20.64 -4.56 22.07
CA ASP A 307 -20.83 -5.91 22.63
C ASP A 307 -20.51 -7.00 21.61
N SER A 308 -20.94 -6.80 20.34
CA SER A 308 -20.70 -7.75 19.26
C SER A 308 -19.21 -8.00 19.00
N PHE A 309 -18.40 -6.94 19.08
CA PHE A 309 -16.95 -7.03 18.89
C PHE A 309 -16.32 -7.79 20.07
N LEU A 310 -16.62 -7.40 21.31
CA LEU A 310 -16.05 -8.02 22.49
C LEU A 310 -16.42 -9.49 22.62
N ARG A 311 -17.70 -9.82 22.38
CA ARG A 311 -18.16 -11.23 22.38
C ARG A 311 -17.44 -12.06 21.31
N SER A 312 -17.22 -11.50 20.14
CA SER A 312 -16.48 -12.17 19.07
C SER A 312 -15.01 -12.38 19.45
N TYR A 313 -14.38 -11.35 20.01
CA TYR A 313 -12.98 -11.38 20.40
C TYR A 313 -12.70 -12.36 21.54
N TYR A 314 -13.38 -12.20 22.66
CA TYR A 314 -13.18 -13.08 23.82
C TYR A 314 -13.79 -14.48 23.62
N GLY A 315 -14.84 -14.62 22.81
CA GLY A 315 -15.43 -15.91 22.46
C GLY A 315 -14.52 -16.76 21.58
N TYR A 316 -13.71 -16.15 20.72
CA TYR A 316 -12.73 -16.84 19.90
C TYR A 316 -11.66 -17.54 20.75
N TYR A 317 -11.15 -16.91 21.79
CA TYR A 317 -10.19 -17.50 22.72
C TYR A 317 -10.78 -18.67 23.51
N ARG A 318 -12.03 -18.59 23.93
CA ARG A 318 -12.73 -19.72 24.59
C ARG A 318 -12.83 -20.99 23.73
N HIS A 319 -12.90 -20.84 22.41
CA HIS A 319 -12.91 -21.97 21.48
C HIS A 319 -11.52 -22.63 21.33
N PHE A 320 -10.45 -21.90 21.45
CA PHE A 320 -9.09 -22.45 21.41
C PHE A 320 -8.73 -23.20 22.70
N GLU A 321 -9.09 -22.70 23.87
CA GLU A 321 -8.87 -23.40 25.15
C GLU A 321 -9.62 -24.74 25.21
N LYS A 322 -10.83 -24.82 24.68
CA LYS A 322 -11.57 -26.11 24.62
C LYS A 322 -10.98 -27.13 23.65
N LYS A 323 -10.26 -26.68 22.60
CA LYS A 323 -9.56 -27.58 21.67
C LYS A 323 -8.18 -28.01 22.15
N GLY A 324 -7.48 -27.20 22.93
CA GLY A 324 -6.18 -27.55 23.52
C GLY A 324 -6.24 -28.48 24.73
N GLY A 325 -7.39 -28.64 25.37
CA GLY A 325 -7.60 -29.52 26.55
C GLY A 325 -7.99 -30.98 26.24
N ARG A 326 -7.89 -31.41 24.95
CA ARG A 326 -8.07 -32.81 24.56
C ARG A 326 -6.85 -33.27 23.73
N ALA A 327 -5.75 -33.45 24.40
CA ALA A 327 -4.62 -34.24 23.94
C ALA A 327 -4.11 -35.10 25.10
#